data_dfa73bb511deb461a451e8ec86a13a07
#
_entry.id   dfa73bb511deb461a451e8ec86a13a07
#
_cell.length_a   1.000
_cell.length_b   1.000
_cell.length_c   1.000
_cell.angle_alpha   90.00
_cell.angle_beta   90.00
_cell.angle_gamma   90.00
#
_symmetry.space_group_name_H-M   'P 1'
#
loop_
_entity.id
_entity.type
_entity.pdbx_description
1 polymer ?
#
loop_
_entity_poly.entity_id
_entity_poly.type
_entity_poly.pdbx_seq_one_letter_code
_entity_poly.pdbx_strand_id
1 'polypeptide(L)'
;MRATIRSCKQLLALFVGIMLTVSINSATAAEFDRIGTFDFPTSGSPAAQQHFELGVGYLHSFGLTQAQNEFRRAQELDPGFAMAYWGEAFTYQHP
;
A
#
# COMPACT_ATOMS: atom_id res chain seq x y z
N MET A 1 -24.83 -35.85 21.33
CA MET A 1 -24.93 -35.54 19.88
C MET A 1 -25.18 -34.07 19.57
N ARG A 2 -25.90 -33.30 20.36
CA ARG A 2 -26.12 -31.86 20.12
C ARG A 2 -24.87 -30.99 20.31
N ALA A 3 -23.92 -31.40 21.16
CA ALA A 3 -22.65 -30.66 21.40
C ALA A 3 -21.68 -30.73 20.23
N THR A 4 -21.66 -31.79 19.42
CA THR A 4 -20.77 -32.02 18.29
C THR A 4 -21.11 -31.12 17.09
N ILE A 5 -22.41 -30.83 16.89
CA ILE A 5 -22.89 -29.97 15.78
C ILE A 5 -22.58 -28.49 16.06
N ARG A 6 -22.62 -28.06 17.32
CA ARG A 6 -22.21 -26.68 17.71
C ARG A 6 -20.71 -26.45 17.53
N SER A 7 -19.87 -27.44 17.80
CA SER A 7 -18.42 -27.37 17.60
C SER A 7 -18.04 -27.24 16.12
N CYS A 8 -18.72 -27.96 15.21
CA CYS A 8 -18.48 -27.84 13.77
C CYS A 8 -18.85 -26.45 13.21
N LYS A 9 -19.96 -25.86 13.68
CA LYS A 9 -20.37 -24.51 13.26
C LYS A 9 -19.43 -23.43 13.79
N GLN A 10 -18.93 -23.58 15.00
CA GLN A 10 -17.95 -22.66 15.58
C GLN A 10 -16.58 -22.79 14.91
N LEU A 11 -16.15 -24.00 14.56
CA LEU A 11 -14.91 -24.22 13.79
C LEU A 11 -15.00 -23.68 12.37
N LEU A 12 -16.15 -23.79 11.71
CA LEU A 12 -16.37 -23.20 10.38
C LEU A 12 -16.35 -21.67 10.42
N ALA A 13 -16.96 -21.05 11.44
CA ALA A 13 -16.96 -19.60 11.62
C ALA A 13 -15.54 -19.06 11.89
N LEU A 14 -14.73 -19.77 12.67
CA LEU A 14 -13.30 -19.45 12.90
C LEU A 14 -12.45 -19.59 11.61
N PHE A 15 -12.72 -20.61 10.80
CA PHE A 15 -12.02 -20.84 9.53
C PHE A 15 -12.34 -19.76 8.48
N VAL A 16 -13.59 -19.34 8.40
CA VAL A 16 -14.03 -18.23 7.52
C VAL A 16 -13.44 -16.90 7.98
N GLY A 17 -13.35 -16.64 9.29
CA GLY A 17 -12.73 -15.45 9.86
C GLY A 17 -11.22 -15.35 9.57
N ILE A 18 -10.50 -16.45 9.61
CA ILE A 18 -9.07 -16.53 9.30
C ILE A 18 -8.80 -16.36 7.80
N MET A 19 -9.66 -16.88 6.94
CA MET A 19 -9.54 -16.72 5.47
C MET A 19 -9.77 -15.27 5.02
N LEU A 20 -10.63 -14.50 5.69
CA LEU A 20 -10.89 -13.10 5.38
C LEU A 20 -9.72 -12.17 5.74
N THR A 21 -8.92 -12.50 6.74
CA THR A 21 -7.78 -11.67 7.18
C THR A 21 -6.54 -11.83 6.31
N VAL A 22 -6.38 -12.95 5.60
CA VAL A 22 -5.23 -13.21 4.71
C VAL A 22 -5.35 -12.48 3.37
N SER A 23 -6.56 -12.09 2.96
CA SER A 23 -6.81 -11.47 1.64
C SER A 23 -6.34 -10.01 1.52
N ILE A 24 -6.08 -9.31 2.63
CA ILE A 24 -5.75 -7.88 2.62
C ILE A 24 -4.26 -7.62 2.29
N ASN A 25 -3.38 -8.58 2.56
CA ASN A 25 -1.94 -8.42 2.32
C ASN A 25 -1.49 -8.71 0.87
N SER A 26 -2.33 -9.34 0.06
CA SER A 26 -1.97 -9.72 -1.31
C SER A 26 -2.07 -8.56 -2.31
N ALA A 27 -2.88 -7.54 -2.03
CA ALA A 27 -3.12 -6.42 -2.95
C ALA A 27 -1.92 -5.46 -3.04
N THR A 28 -1.24 -5.18 -1.94
CA THR A 28 -0.05 -4.31 -1.90
C THR A 28 1.16 -4.92 -2.58
N ALA A 29 1.43 -6.20 -2.37
CA ALA A 29 2.53 -6.91 -3.03
C ALA A 29 2.35 -7.01 -4.55
N ALA A 30 1.10 -7.22 -5.02
CA ALA A 30 0.78 -7.29 -6.45
C ALA A 30 0.92 -5.94 -7.17
N GLU A 31 0.76 -4.82 -6.47
CA GLU A 31 0.90 -3.48 -7.03
C GLU A 31 2.37 -3.11 -7.24
N PHE A 32 3.24 -3.43 -6.29
CA PHE A 32 4.69 -3.31 -6.44
C PHE A 32 5.24 -4.13 -7.61
N ASP A 33 4.73 -5.33 -7.84
CA ASP A 33 5.17 -6.22 -8.90
C ASP A 33 4.85 -5.68 -10.31
N ARG A 34 3.82 -4.83 -10.42
CA ARG A 34 3.35 -4.26 -11.70
C ARG A 34 4.12 -3.03 -12.16
N ILE A 35 4.73 -2.30 -11.23
CA ILE A 35 5.41 -1.03 -11.50
C ILE A 35 6.92 -1.21 -11.52
N GLY A 36 7.42 -2.34 -11.02
CA GLY A 36 8.84 -2.61 -10.83
C GLY A 36 9.36 -2.11 -9.47
N THR A 37 10.62 -2.35 -9.23
CA THR A 37 11.30 -1.96 -7.98
C THR A 37 12.17 -0.75 -8.26
N PHE A 38 12.03 0.28 -7.43
CA PHE A 38 12.85 1.50 -7.49
C PHE A 38 13.72 1.58 -6.24
N ASP A 39 14.99 1.82 -6.44
CA ASP A 39 15.92 2.11 -5.36
C ASP A 39 16.19 3.62 -5.35
N PHE A 40 15.42 4.33 -4.55
CA PHE A 40 15.53 5.77 -4.39
C PHE A 40 15.66 6.11 -2.89
N PRO A 41 16.86 5.97 -2.30
CA PRO A 41 17.06 6.18 -0.87
C PRO A 41 16.74 7.62 -0.46
N THR A 42 15.94 7.76 0.59
CA THR A 42 15.60 9.05 1.18
C THR A 42 15.70 9.00 2.70
N SER A 43 15.45 10.13 3.37
CA SER A 43 15.35 10.23 4.82
C SER A 43 13.97 9.89 5.38
N GLY A 44 13.03 9.44 4.57
CA GLY A 44 11.69 9.05 5.01
C GLY A 44 11.69 7.85 5.93
N SER A 45 10.67 7.74 6.79
CA SER A 45 10.45 6.53 7.58
C SER A 45 10.26 5.31 6.69
N PRO A 46 10.53 4.07 7.14
CA PRO A 46 10.41 2.88 6.30
C PRO A 46 9.04 2.73 5.64
N ALA A 47 7.95 3.01 6.35
CA ALA A 47 6.60 2.95 5.81
C ALA A 47 6.32 4.04 4.77
N ALA A 48 6.77 5.27 5.03
CA ALA A 48 6.65 6.39 4.09
C ALA A 48 7.52 6.18 2.84
N GLN A 49 8.70 5.61 2.99
CA GLN A 49 9.59 5.29 1.89
C GLN A 49 8.95 4.35 0.87
N GLN A 50 8.22 3.33 1.31
CA GLN A 50 7.51 2.42 0.40
C GLN A 50 6.49 3.17 -0.47
N HIS A 51 5.70 4.04 0.12
CA HIS A 51 4.73 4.84 -0.63
C HIS A 51 5.41 5.87 -1.55
N PHE A 52 6.51 6.46 -1.11
CA PHE A 52 7.31 7.34 -1.95
C PHE A 52 7.83 6.63 -3.20
N GLU A 53 8.38 5.44 -3.07
CA GLU A 53 8.89 4.64 -4.20
C GLU A 53 7.77 4.22 -5.15
N LEU A 54 6.59 3.86 -4.63
CA LEU A 54 5.40 3.63 -5.46
C LEU A 54 5.01 4.89 -6.24
N GLY A 55 5.01 6.03 -5.57
CA GLY A 55 4.75 7.33 -6.21
C GLY A 55 5.71 7.63 -7.35
N VAL A 56 7.00 7.37 -7.15
CA VAL A 56 8.03 7.50 -8.20
C VAL A 56 7.76 6.56 -9.37
N GLY A 57 7.40 5.30 -9.09
CA GLY A 57 7.06 4.33 -10.12
C GLY A 57 5.87 4.74 -10.97
N TYR A 58 4.79 5.19 -10.35
CA TYR A 58 3.62 5.72 -11.05
C TYR A 58 3.94 6.98 -11.84
N LEU A 59 4.76 7.89 -11.29
CA LEU A 59 5.17 9.11 -11.97
C LEU A 59 5.88 8.80 -13.29
N HIS A 60 6.81 7.85 -13.29
CA HIS A 60 7.52 7.40 -14.49
C HIS A 60 6.64 6.60 -15.48
N SER A 61 5.55 6.06 -15.01
CA SER A 61 4.56 5.35 -15.83
C SER A 61 3.38 6.23 -16.28
N PHE A 62 3.47 7.55 -16.09
CA PHE A 62 2.42 8.53 -16.39
C PHE A 62 1.12 8.33 -15.60
N GLY A 63 1.15 7.57 -14.53
CA GLY A 63 0.05 7.41 -13.58
C GLY A 63 0.00 8.56 -12.57
N LEU A 64 -0.21 9.79 -13.02
CA LEU A 64 -0.07 11.00 -12.18
C LEU A 64 -1.01 11.02 -10.99
N THR A 65 -2.26 10.58 -11.16
CA THR A 65 -3.23 10.52 -10.05
C THR A 65 -2.82 9.49 -9.00
N GLN A 66 -2.35 8.33 -9.42
CA GLN A 66 -1.85 7.30 -8.52
C GLN A 66 -0.58 7.77 -7.81
N ALA A 67 0.36 8.38 -8.55
CA ALA A 67 1.56 8.97 -7.98
C ALA A 67 1.23 9.99 -6.89
N GLN A 68 0.31 10.90 -7.16
CA GLN A 68 -0.14 11.91 -6.20
C GLN A 68 -0.69 11.28 -4.92
N ASN A 69 -1.53 10.26 -5.04
CA ASN A 69 -2.10 9.56 -3.89
C ASN A 69 -1.01 8.89 -3.04
N GLU A 70 -0.04 8.25 -3.67
CA GLU A 70 1.07 7.61 -2.98
C GLU A 70 2.00 8.61 -2.27
N PHE A 71 2.33 9.73 -2.90
CA PHE A 71 3.09 10.80 -2.25
C PHE A 71 2.35 11.41 -1.06
N ARG A 72 1.04 11.62 -1.16
CA ARG A 72 0.21 12.08 -0.04
C ARG A 72 0.19 11.06 1.09
N ARG A 73 0.12 9.77 0.76
CA ARG A 73 0.19 8.72 1.77
C ARG A 73 1.53 8.72 2.51
N ALA A 74 2.62 8.94 1.81
CA ALA A 74 3.94 9.11 2.41
C ALA A 74 3.99 10.31 3.36
N GLN A 75 3.38 11.44 3.01
CA GLN A 75 3.28 12.64 3.85
C GLN A 75 2.46 12.38 5.13
N GLU A 76 1.37 11.62 5.03
CA GLU A 76 0.55 11.24 6.20
C GLU A 76 1.35 10.39 7.19
N LEU A 77 2.15 9.45 6.68
CA LEU A 77 2.97 8.55 7.49
C LEU A 77 4.21 9.22 8.08
N ASP A 78 4.75 10.21 7.40
CA ASP A 78 5.92 10.99 7.83
C ASP A 78 5.76 12.45 7.37
N PRO A 79 5.14 13.31 8.18
CA PRO A 79 4.89 14.71 7.82
C PRO A 79 6.14 15.55 7.57
N GLY A 80 7.30 15.15 8.09
CA GLY A 80 8.60 15.79 7.84
C GLY A 80 9.33 15.32 6.58
N PHE A 81 8.72 14.41 5.83
CA PHE A 81 9.33 13.82 4.64
C PHE A 81 9.28 14.76 3.43
N ALA A 82 10.27 15.63 3.28
CA ALA A 82 10.31 16.67 2.25
C ALA A 82 10.19 16.12 0.82
N MET A 83 10.81 14.99 0.51
CA MET A 83 10.76 14.39 -0.82
C MET A 83 9.37 13.95 -1.24
N ALA A 84 8.49 13.59 -0.30
CA ALA A 84 7.11 13.25 -0.60
C ALA A 84 6.31 14.48 -1.09
N TYR A 85 6.56 15.64 -0.54
CA TYR A 85 5.98 16.91 -1.01
C TYR A 85 6.55 17.34 -2.37
N TRP A 86 7.83 17.14 -2.58
CA TRP A 86 8.46 17.36 -3.88
C TRP A 86 7.83 16.45 -4.95
N GLY A 87 7.68 15.18 -4.66
CA GLY A 87 7.06 14.22 -5.58
C GLY A 87 5.62 14.59 -5.93
N GLU A 88 4.81 14.97 -4.93
CA GLU A 88 3.44 15.45 -5.17
C GLU A 88 3.43 16.70 -6.06
N ALA A 89 4.27 17.70 -5.77
CA ALA A 89 4.36 18.91 -6.57
C ALA A 89 4.69 18.61 -8.04
N PHE A 90 5.53 17.63 -8.28
CA PHE A 90 5.90 17.20 -9.63
C PHE A 90 4.72 16.64 -10.43
N THR A 91 3.72 16.08 -9.77
CA THR A 91 2.52 15.54 -10.45
C THR A 91 1.63 16.63 -11.08
N TYR A 92 1.79 17.89 -10.68
CA TYR A 92 1.00 19.01 -11.20
C TYR A 92 1.63 19.71 -12.41
N GLN A 93 2.83 19.33 -12.83
CA GLN A 93 3.58 20.03 -13.89
C GLN A 93 3.16 19.65 -15.31
N HIS A 94 2.16 18.79 -15.48
CA HIS A 94 1.67 18.43 -16.80
C HIS A 94 0.42 19.23 -17.19
N PRO A 95 0.41 19.80 -18.38
CA PRO A 95 -0.77 20.47 -18.91
C PRO A 95 -1.92 19.50 -19.19
#